data_e02d77c6d8adc03327a7fd7fa6c1d778
#
_entry.id   e02d77c6d8adc03327a7fd7fa6c1d778
#
_cell.length_a   1.000
_cell.length_b   1.000
_cell.length_c   1.000
_cell.angle_alpha   90.00
_cell.angle_beta   90.00
_cell.angle_gamma   90.00
#
_symmetry.space_group_name_H-M   'P 1'
#
loop_
_entity.id
_entity.type
_entity.pdbx_description
1 polymer ?
#
loop_
_entity_poly.entity_id
_entity_poly.type
_entity_poly.pdbx_seq_one_letter_code
_entity_poly.pdbx_strand_id
1 'polypeptide(L)'
;NDFENQRIEEKLCTGKHKESHLLFTKGEKYNLKEQSRELPKKEIKEILEFRRECKNQYEKNKEYFEKNRPVYKNSINRLSEQLRITLDSEREIFPSMSNHGKIDGGKIWQALYVDNPRVFEKKEQEDKSGFSVDIMIDGSSSRKNSQEFIAAQVYVLAKSLERCNIPCQIYSYCSIRGYTVLRIFKDYSEQKAGKEIFKYVAAGNNRDGLALKGAGHLMEYSPKEKRILVVLTDASPQDDQSATEGAFYKNNEYTDELAI
;
A
#
# COMPACT_ATOMS: atom_id res chain seq x y z
N ASN A 1 3.78 9.67 -16.60
CA ASN A 1 4.29 10.97 -17.05
C ASN A 1 5.75 11.11 -16.63
N ASP A 2 6.67 10.99 -17.60
CA ASP A 2 8.12 11.01 -17.36
C ASP A 2 8.59 12.27 -16.62
N PHE A 3 7.97 13.40 -16.89
CA PHE A 3 8.27 14.66 -16.21
C PHE A 3 7.94 14.65 -14.71
N GLU A 4 6.84 14.02 -14.32
CA GLU A 4 6.47 13.88 -12.89
C GLU A 4 7.41 12.93 -12.18
N ASN A 5 7.79 11.82 -12.83
CA ASN A 5 8.73 10.87 -12.28
C ASN A 5 10.11 11.53 -12.07
N GLN A 6 10.62 12.28 -13.03
CA GLN A 6 11.88 13.02 -12.89
C GLN A 6 11.84 14.00 -11.72
N ARG A 7 10.76 14.76 -11.58
CA ARG A 7 10.61 15.71 -10.46
C ARG A 7 10.55 15.03 -9.11
N ILE A 8 9.95 13.84 -9.03
CA ILE A 8 9.90 13.03 -7.81
C ILE A 8 11.29 12.47 -7.50
N GLU A 9 12.02 11.97 -8.50
CA GLU A 9 13.39 11.50 -8.36
C GLU A 9 14.32 12.60 -7.82
N GLU A 10 14.28 13.79 -8.40
CA GLU A 10 15.07 14.94 -7.93
C GLU A 10 14.81 15.29 -6.45
N LYS A 11 13.56 15.14 -6.00
CA LYS A 11 13.16 15.40 -4.62
C LYS A 11 13.61 14.29 -3.66
N LEU A 12 13.50 13.02 -4.06
CA LEU A 12 13.66 11.87 -3.17
C LEU A 12 15.05 11.21 -3.27
N CYS A 13 15.65 11.17 -4.46
CA CYS A 13 16.96 10.58 -4.69
C CYS A 13 18.06 11.55 -4.28
N THR A 14 18.25 11.77 -2.98
CA THR A 14 19.21 12.69 -2.40
C THR A 14 20.22 11.99 -1.49
N GLY A 15 21.40 12.58 -1.28
CA GLY A 15 22.45 12.02 -0.41
C GLY A 15 23.02 10.71 -0.96
N LYS A 16 22.97 9.64 -0.19
CA LYS A 16 23.45 8.30 -0.59
C LYS A 16 22.73 7.69 -1.79
N HIS A 17 21.52 8.19 -2.10
CA HIS A 17 20.67 7.68 -3.20
C HIS A 17 20.76 8.54 -4.47
N LYS A 18 21.69 9.47 -4.57
CA LYS A 18 21.80 10.42 -5.69
C LYS A 18 21.94 9.74 -7.07
N GLU A 19 22.57 8.56 -7.11
CA GLU A 19 22.78 7.77 -8.32
C GLU A 19 21.73 6.67 -8.51
N SER A 20 20.70 6.63 -7.66
CA SER A 20 19.62 5.65 -7.72
C SER A 20 18.39 6.25 -8.39
N HIS A 21 17.63 5.41 -9.07
CA HIS A 21 16.37 5.79 -9.67
C HIS A 21 15.19 5.25 -8.85
N LEU A 22 14.06 5.97 -8.87
CA LEU A 22 12.85 5.60 -8.16
C LEU A 22 11.67 5.59 -9.15
N LEU A 23 10.98 4.47 -9.23
CA LEU A 23 9.84 4.29 -10.11
C LEU A 23 8.59 3.87 -9.34
N PHE A 24 7.47 4.55 -9.64
CA PHE A 24 6.14 4.17 -9.17
C PHE A 24 5.34 3.58 -10.33
N THR A 25 4.81 2.36 -10.16
CA THR A 25 4.08 1.68 -11.23
C THR A 25 2.87 0.90 -10.70
N LYS A 26 1.81 0.82 -11.50
CA LYS A 26 0.69 -0.10 -11.28
C LYS A 26 0.84 -1.41 -12.06
N GLY A 27 1.95 -1.57 -12.78
CA GLY A 27 2.19 -2.74 -13.63
C GLY A 27 1.26 -2.78 -14.83
N GLU A 28 1.18 -1.69 -15.60
CA GLU A 28 0.41 -1.62 -16.83
C GLU A 28 1.03 -2.54 -17.91
N LYS A 29 0.17 -3.13 -18.73
CA LYS A 29 0.63 -4.03 -19.79
C LYS A 29 1.33 -3.25 -20.89
N TYR A 30 2.62 -3.39 -20.95
CA TYR A 30 3.44 -2.84 -22.04
C TYR A 30 3.25 -3.63 -23.32
N ASN A 31 3.15 -2.94 -24.47
CA ASN A 31 2.96 -3.59 -25.77
C ASN A 31 4.30 -3.96 -26.39
N LEU A 32 4.87 -5.11 -25.96
CA LEU A 32 6.15 -5.62 -26.48
C LEU A 32 6.29 -5.65 -28.01
N LYS A 33 5.16 -5.71 -28.74
CA LYS A 33 5.20 -5.80 -30.21
C LYS A 33 5.72 -4.53 -30.88
N GLU A 34 5.57 -3.37 -30.26
CA GLU A 34 6.03 -2.11 -30.81
C GLU A 34 7.51 -1.86 -30.49
N GLN A 35 7.95 -2.27 -29.31
CA GLN A 35 9.30 -2.01 -28.83
C GLN A 35 10.30 -3.13 -29.13
N SER A 36 9.85 -4.38 -29.40
CA SER A 36 10.73 -5.49 -29.77
C SER A 36 11.57 -5.26 -31.02
N ARG A 37 11.35 -4.17 -31.75
CA ARG A 37 12.16 -3.78 -32.90
C ARG A 37 13.51 -3.16 -32.53
N GLU A 38 13.65 -2.65 -31.31
CA GLU A 38 14.83 -1.90 -30.86
C GLU A 38 15.68 -2.67 -29.85
N LEU A 39 15.14 -3.76 -29.26
CA LEU A 39 15.78 -4.51 -28.19
C LEU A 39 16.63 -5.70 -28.69
N PRO A 40 17.78 -5.98 -28.04
CA PRO A 40 18.56 -7.20 -28.30
C PRO A 40 17.73 -8.45 -28.02
N LYS A 41 17.84 -9.47 -28.88
CA LYS A 41 17.09 -10.73 -28.73
C LYS A 41 17.27 -11.41 -27.37
N LYS A 42 18.42 -11.24 -26.73
CA LYS A 42 18.71 -11.78 -25.40
C LYS A 42 17.82 -11.15 -24.34
N GLU A 43 17.66 -9.83 -24.39
CA GLU A 43 16.85 -9.06 -23.43
C GLU A 43 15.37 -9.35 -23.59
N ILE A 44 14.90 -9.45 -24.83
CA ILE A 44 13.51 -9.86 -25.10
C ILE A 44 13.21 -11.22 -24.47
N LYS A 45 14.17 -12.16 -24.56
CA LYS A 45 14.02 -13.48 -23.96
C LYS A 45 13.94 -13.40 -22.43
N GLU A 46 14.82 -12.63 -21.80
CA GLU A 46 14.82 -12.42 -20.34
C GLU A 46 13.49 -11.79 -19.85
N ILE A 47 12.97 -10.78 -20.55
CA ILE A 47 11.68 -10.15 -20.26
C ILE A 47 10.53 -11.17 -20.38
N LEU A 48 10.51 -11.98 -21.44
CA LEU A 48 9.47 -12.99 -21.62
C LEU A 48 9.52 -14.09 -20.55
N GLU A 49 10.73 -14.49 -20.14
CA GLU A 49 10.93 -15.45 -19.05
C GLU A 49 10.43 -14.87 -17.73
N PHE A 50 10.79 -13.63 -17.40
CA PHE A 50 10.34 -12.96 -16.21
C PHE A 50 8.80 -12.79 -16.18
N ARG A 51 8.19 -12.38 -17.28
CA ARG A 51 6.72 -12.32 -17.40
C ARG A 51 6.05 -13.67 -17.16
N ARG A 52 6.66 -14.73 -17.68
CA ARG A 52 6.17 -16.09 -17.43
C ARG A 52 6.27 -16.47 -15.96
N GLU A 53 7.38 -16.13 -15.31
CA GLU A 53 7.55 -16.34 -13.87
C GLU A 53 6.52 -15.56 -13.04
N CYS A 54 6.31 -14.28 -13.36
CA CYS A 54 5.28 -13.46 -12.70
C CYS A 54 3.87 -14.05 -12.84
N LYS A 55 3.52 -14.53 -14.04
CA LYS A 55 2.23 -15.18 -14.28
C LYS A 55 2.10 -16.49 -13.48
N ASN A 56 3.13 -17.32 -13.48
CA ASN A 56 3.16 -18.57 -12.73
C ASN A 56 3.04 -18.29 -11.22
N GLN A 57 3.74 -17.25 -10.72
CA GLN A 57 3.68 -16.88 -9.32
C GLN A 57 2.30 -16.34 -8.92
N TYR A 58 1.65 -15.56 -9.77
CA TYR A 58 0.28 -15.11 -9.56
C TYR A 58 -0.68 -16.28 -9.36
N GLU A 59 -0.60 -17.32 -10.22
CA GLU A 59 -1.44 -18.51 -10.09
C GLU A 59 -1.15 -19.28 -8.79
N LYS A 60 0.13 -19.43 -8.41
CA LYS A 60 0.54 -20.05 -7.14
C LYS A 60 0.00 -19.29 -5.94
N ASN A 61 0.14 -17.96 -5.91
CA ASN A 61 -0.36 -17.12 -4.82
C ASN A 61 -1.87 -17.29 -4.64
N LYS A 62 -2.61 -17.30 -5.76
CA LYS A 62 -4.05 -17.47 -5.79
C LYS A 62 -4.46 -18.87 -5.35
N GLU A 63 -3.82 -19.92 -5.87
CA GLU A 63 -4.08 -21.31 -5.50
C GLU A 63 -3.83 -21.54 -4.00
N TYR A 64 -2.70 -21.03 -3.48
CA TYR A 64 -2.37 -21.10 -2.06
C TYR A 64 -3.45 -20.45 -1.18
N PHE A 65 -3.93 -19.28 -1.56
CA PHE A 65 -5.02 -18.60 -0.85
C PHE A 65 -6.32 -19.40 -0.90
N GLU A 66 -6.74 -19.88 -2.08
CA GLU A 66 -7.99 -20.64 -2.24
C GLU A 66 -7.96 -21.97 -1.46
N LYS A 67 -6.82 -22.67 -1.45
CA LYS A 67 -6.62 -23.90 -0.66
C LYS A 67 -6.81 -23.65 0.84
N ASN A 68 -6.38 -22.49 1.34
CA ASN A 68 -6.47 -22.14 2.76
C ASN A 68 -7.62 -21.14 3.05
N ARG A 69 -8.54 -20.96 2.11
CA ARG A 69 -9.60 -19.94 2.17
C ARG A 69 -10.44 -19.96 3.46
N PRO A 70 -10.85 -21.11 4.04
CA PRO A 70 -11.60 -21.13 5.30
C PRO A 70 -10.82 -20.51 6.46
N VAL A 71 -9.52 -20.81 6.57
CA VAL A 71 -8.63 -20.26 7.60
C VAL A 71 -8.51 -18.75 7.44
N TYR A 72 -8.23 -18.28 6.23
CA TYR A 72 -8.10 -16.84 5.95
C TYR A 72 -9.41 -16.07 6.14
N LYS A 73 -10.56 -16.67 5.80
CA LYS A 73 -11.88 -16.07 6.10
C LYS A 73 -12.08 -15.86 7.59
N ASN A 74 -11.71 -16.84 8.42
CA ASN A 74 -11.78 -16.71 9.87
C ASN A 74 -10.81 -15.64 10.39
N SER A 75 -9.59 -15.58 9.85
CA SER A 75 -8.62 -14.54 10.19
C SER A 75 -9.11 -13.14 9.86
N ILE A 76 -9.73 -12.95 8.68
CA ILE A 76 -10.36 -11.68 8.28
C ILE A 76 -11.47 -11.30 9.27
N ASN A 77 -12.36 -12.24 9.63
CA ASN A 77 -13.45 -11.97 10.56
C ASN A 77 -12.91 -11.54 11.93
N ARG A 78 -11.94 -12.30 12.47
CA ARG A 78 -11.33 -12.03 13.77
C ARG A 78 -10.61 -10.68 13.80
N LEU A 79 -9.80 -10.40 12.79
CA LEU A 79 -9.05 -9.15 12.72
C LEU A 79 -9.99 -7.94 12.52
N SER A 80 -11.01 -8.07 11.68
CA SER A 80 -12.00 -7.01 11.50
C SER A 80 -12.75 -6.71 12.80
N GLU A 81 -13.08 -7.73 13.58
CA GLU A 81 -13.75 -7.56 14.88
C GLU A 81 -12.84 -6.87 15.90
N GLN A 82 -11.57 -7.31 15.99
CA GLN A 82 -10.60 -6.67 16.87
C GLN A 82 -10.39 -5.19 16.50
N LEU A 83 -10.25 -4.88 15.20
CA LEU A 83 -10.13 -3.51 14.73
C LEU A 83 -11.37 -2.66 15.11
N ARG A 84 -12.58 -3.21 14.97
CA ARG A 84 -13.80 -2.50 15.37
C ARG A 84 -13.83 -2.21 16.85
N ILE A 85 -13.52 -3.19 17.69
CA ILE A 85 -13.49 -3.01 19.15
C ILE A 85 -12.48 -1.92 19.52
N THR A 86 -11.28 -1.95 18.94
CA THR A 86 -10.25 -0.92 19.19
C THR A 86 -10.72 0.46 18.75
N LEU A 87 -11.27 0.58 17.54
CA LEU A 87 -11.81 1.84 17.03
C LEU A 87 -12.99 2.36 17.87
N ASP A 88 -13.83 1.47 18.37
CA ASP A 88 -14.96 1.86 19.23
C ASP A 88 -14.50 2.29 20.64
N SER A 89 -13.40 1.71 21.14
CA SER A 89 -12.83 2.09 22.44
C SER A 89 -12.08 3.44 22.39
N GLU A 90 -11.53 3.82 21.24
CA GLU A 90 -10.84 5.11 21.06
C GLU A 90 -11.80 6.28 20.78
N ARG A 91 -13.11 5.99 20.66
CA ARG A 91 -14.11 7.03 20.47
C ARG A 91 -14.36 7.76 21.77
N GLU A 92 -13.83 8.94 21.90
CA GLU A 92 -14.34 9.90 22.86
C GLU A 92 -15.72 10.39 22.38
N ILE A 93 -16.76 10.00 23.11
CA ILE A 93 -18.11 10.49 22.87
C ILE A 93 -18.14 11.92 23.46
N PHE A 94 -17.95 12.93 22.62
CA PHE A 94 -18.21 14.30 23.02
C PHE A 94 -19.71 14.55 22.89
N PRO A 95 -20.43 14.74 24.01
CA PRO A 95 -21.81 15.15 23.96
C PRO A 95 -21.88 16.58 23.41
N SER A 96 -22.33 16.74 22.18
CA SER A 96 -22.63 18.08 21.66
C SER A 96 -24.00 18.54 22.11
N MET A 97 -24.11 19.81 22.52
CA MET A 97 -25.37 20.43 22.92
C MET A 97 -26.19 20.80 21.68
N SER A 98 -27.41 20.30 21.59
CA SER A 98 -28.30 20.50 20.45
C SER A 98 -29.69 20.96 20.88
N ASN A 99 -30.48 21.45 19.92
CA ASN A 99 -31.89 21.78 20.11
C ASN A 99 -32.83 20.57 19.95
N HIS A 100 -32.25 19.37 19.63
CA HIS A 100 -32.99 18.13 19.46
C HIS A 100 -32.09 16.92 19.78
N GLY A 101 -32.69 15.86 20.33
CA GLY A 101 -31.99 14.66 20.77
C GLY A 101 -32.52 14.13 22.09
N LYS A 102 -31.65 13.51 22.90
CA LYS A 102 -32.00 13.06 24.25
C LYS A 102 -31.87 14.21 25.23
N ILE A 103 -32.92 14.46 26.03
CA ILE A 103 -32.89 15.55 27.02
C ILE A 103 -31.84 15.24 28.10
N ASP A 104 -30.97 16.21 28.37
CA ASP A 104 -30.08 16.20 29.54
C ASP A 104 -30.83 16.78 30.72
N GLY A 105 -31.32 15.89 31.60
CA GLY A 105 -32.10 16.28 32.79
C GLY A 105 -31.40 17.30 33.71
N GLY A 106 -30.05 17.27 33.75
CA GLY A 106 -29.27 18.22 34.55
C GLY A 106 -29.23 19.63 33.97
N LYS A 107 -29.63 19.81 32.71
CA LYS A 107 -29.57 21.10 31.99
C LYS A 107 -30.95 21.68 31.63
N ILE A 108 -32.05 21.02 31.99
CA ILE A 108 -33.44 21.51 31.75
C ILE A 108 -33.65 22.91 32.35
N TRP A 109 -33.06 23.20 33.49
CA TRP A 109 -33.15 24.51 34.13
C TRP A 109 -32.60 25.64 33.24
N GLN A 110 -31.66 25.38 32.33
CA GLN A 110 -31.13 26.40 31.41
C GLN A 110 -32.18 26.82 30.38
N ALA A 111 -33.02 25.88 29.90
CA ALA A 111 -34.15 26.25 29.04
C ALA A 111 -35.22 27.06 29.75
N LEU A 112 -35.42 26.81 31.05
CA LEU A 112 -36.49 27.46 31.84
C LEU A 112 -36.08 28.84 32.40
N TYR A 113 -34.82 29.03 32.76
CA TYR A 113 -34.36 30.22 33.47
C TYR A 113 -33.34 31.08 32.73
N VAL A 114 -32.69 30.55 31.69
CA VAL A 114 -31.60 31.22 30.94
C VAL A 114 -31.94 31.38 29.45
N ASP A 115 -33.13 30.94 29.04
CA ASP A 115 -33.61 30.97 27.64
C ASP A 115 -32.63 30.30 26.65
N ASN A 116 -31.93 29.24 27.10
CA ASN A 116 -31.03 28.46 26.29
C ASN A 116 -31.72 27.16 25.82
N PRO A 117 -32.18 27.07 24.57
CA PRO A 117 -32.89 25.89 24.07
C PRO A 117 -31.99 24.66 23.85
N ARG A 118 -30.66 24.77 24.00
CA ARG A 118 -29.70 23.70 23.79
C ARG A 118 -29.57 22.80 25.02
N VAL A 119 -30.65 22.10 25.37
CA VAL A 119 -30.71 21.18 26.50
C VAL A 119 -30.75 19.71 26.11
N PHE A 120 -30.59 19.45 24.83
CA PHE A 120 -30.56 18.07 24.30
C PHE A 120 -29.11 17.62 24.04
N GLU A 121 -28.81 16.40 24.41
CA GLU A 121 -27.60 15.72 24.08
C GLU A 121 -27.74 15.07 22.69
N LYS A 122 -26.92 15.47 21.74
CA LYS A 122 -26.76 14.81 20.47
C LYS A 122 -25.40 14.12 20.47
N LYS A 123 -25.39 12.80 20.31
CA LYS A 123 -24.18 12.05 20.08
C LYS A 123 -23.79 12.27 18.62
N GLU A 124 -22.93 13.21 18.33
CA GLU A 124 -22.32 13.32 17.02
C GLU A 124 -21.32 12.17 16.87
N GLN A 125 -21.62 11.25 15.97
CA GLN A 125 -20.67 10.25 15.52
C GLN A 125 -19.76 10.92 14.50
N GLU A 126 -18.59 11.36 14.92
CA GLU A 126 -17.53 11.70 13.97
C GLU A 126 -17.13 10.48 13.15
N ASP A 127 -16.73 10.75 11.92
CA ASP A 127 -16.34 9.76 10.90
C ASP A 127 -15.24 8.83 11.44
N LYS A 128 -15.54 7.55 11.46
CA LYS A 128 -15.02 6.52 12.37
C LYS A 128 -13.55 6.15 12.20
N SER A 129 -12.92 6.46 11.09
CA SER A 129 -11.48 6.20 10.91
C SER A 129 -10.73 7.51 10.74
N GLY A 130 -10.17 8.00 11.84
CA GLY A 130 -9.29 9.18 11.81
C GLY A 130 -7.95 8.90 11.10
N PHE A 131 -7.68 7.69 10.61
CA PHE A 131 -6.40 7.32 10.02
C PHE A 131 -6.55 6.52 8.73
N SER A 132 -5.48 6.50 7.95
CA SER A 132 -5.27 5.61 6.79
C SER A 132 -4.10 4.67 7.04
N VAL A 133 -4.06 3.57 6.31
CA VAL A 133 -3.01 2.57 6.44
C VAL A 133 -2.34 2.34 5.09
N ASP A 134 -1.02 2.44 5.07
CA ASP A 134 -0.16 2.02 3.97
C ASP A 134 0.47 0.69 4.31
N ILE A 135 0.37 -0.28 3.40
CA ILE A 135 1.01 -1.58 3.53
C ILE A 135 2.12 -1.67 2.50
N MET A 136 3.35 -1.61 2.98
CA MET A 136 4.57 -1.72 2.19
C MET A 136 5.14 -3.13 2.33
N ILE A 137 5.36 -3.81 1.22
CA ILE A 137 5.79 -5.21 1.17
C ILE A 137 7.19 -5.28 0.59
N ASP A 138 8.10 -5.92 1.31
CA ASP A 138 9.42 -6.23 0.79
C ASP A 138 9.30 -7.25 -0.37
N GLY A 139 9.74 -6.83 -1.55
CA GLY A 139 9.79 -7.63 -2.77
C GLY A 139 11.17 -8.18 -3.09
N SER A 140 12.12 -8.20 -2.15
CA SER A 140 13.46 -8.73 -2.37
C SER A 140 13.48 -10.23 -2.59
N SER A 141 14.55 -10.73 -3.22
CA SER A 141 14.72 -12.15 -3.57
C SER A 141 14.76 -13.09 -2.36
N SER A 142 15.07 -12.57 -1.16
CA SER A 142 15.01 -13.34 0.11
C SER A 142 13.60 -13.86 0.39
N ARG A 143 12.58 -13.16 -0.13
CA ARG A 143 11.15 -13.51 0.04
C ARG A 143 10.64 -14.60 -0.91
N LYS A 144 11.44 -15.08 -1.87
CA LYS A 144 10.99 -16.06 -2.88
C LYS A 144 10.29 -17.29 -2.32
N ASN A 145 10.74 -17.79 -1.17
CA ASN A 145 10.18 -18.99 -0.56
C ASN A 145 8.89 -18.75 0.26
N SER A 146 8.50 -17.49 0.46
CA SER A 146 7.34 -17.11 1.29
C SER A 146 6.32 -16.23 0.55
N GLN A 147 6.44 -16.09 -0.77
CA GLN A 147 5.62 -15.20 -1.59
C GLN A 147 4.12 -15.46 -1.43
N GLU A 148 3.72 -16.74 -1.50
CA GLU A 148 2.33 -17.15 -1.41
C GLU A 148 1.73 -16.78 -0.05
N PHE A 149 2.51 -17.02 1.01
CA PHE A 149 2.10 -16.70 2.38
C PHE A 149 1.97 -15.18 2.56
N ILE A 150 2.98 -14.40 2.12
CA ILE A 150 2.97 -12.93 2.21
C ILE A 150 1.77 -12.35 1.47
N ALA A 151 1.55 -12.76 0.21
CA ALA A 151 0.41 -12.29 -0.59
C ALA A 151 -0.94 -12.59 0.10
N ALA A 152 -1.07 -13.77 0.71
CA ALA A 152 -2.26 -14.16 1.45
C ALA A 152 -2.46 -13.30 2.72
N GLN A 153 -1.39 -13.04 3.49
CA GLN A 153 -1.45 -12.20 4.69
C GLN A 153 -1.81 -10.75 4.35
N VAL A 154 -1.21 -10.18 3.32
CA VAL A 154 -1.54 -8.82 2.84
C VAL A 154 -3.01 -8.73 2.42
N TYR A 155 -3.50 -9.75 1.71
CA TYR A 155 -4.92 -9.80 1.33
C TYR A 155 -5.85 -9.86 2.55
N VAL A 156 -5.48 -10.62 3.60
CA VAL A 156 -6.22 -10.68 4.87
C VAL A 156 -6.25 -9.31 5.53
N LEU A 157 -5.10 -8.63 5.65
CA LEU A 157 -5.01 -7.28 6.22
C LEU A 157 -5.89 -6.29 5.42
N ALA A 158 -5.72 -6.27 4.11
CA ALA A 158 -6.47 -5.39 3.22
C ALA A 158 -7.99 -5.57 3.33
N LYS A 159 -8.45 -6.83 3.36
CA LYS A 159 -9.87 -7.15 3.54
C LYS A 159 -10.41 -6.80 4.92
N SER A 160 -9.58 -6.88 5.94
CA SER A 160 -9.98 -6.50 7.30
C SER A 160 -10.12 -4.98 7.42
N LEU A 161 -9.18 -4.21 6.85
CA LEU A 161 -9.26 -2.75 6.80
C LEU A 161 -10.46 -2.27 5.96
N GLU A 162 -10.69 -2.90 4.80
CA GLU A 162 -11.86 -2.63 3.95
C GLU A 162 -13.18 -2.78 4.72
N ARG A 163 -13.35 -3.86 5.50
CA ARG A 163 -14.55 -4.11 6.31
C ARG A 163 -14.76 -3.08 7.43
N CYS A 164 -13.68 -2.46 7.87
CA CYS A 164 -13.73 -1.40 8.87
C CYS A 164 -13.84 -0.01 8.25
N ASN A 165 -13.97 0.09 6.91
CA ASN A 165 -13.95 1.34 6.15
C ASN A 165 -12.70 2.19 6.41
N ILE A 166 -11.55 1.55 6.66
CA ILE A 166 -10.26 2.21 6.82
C ILE A 166 -9.61 2.34 5.43
N PRO A 167 -9.34 3.57 4.96
CA PRO A 167 -8.63 3.77 3.69
C PRO A 167 -7.26 3.11 3.75
N CYS A 168 -6.92 2.32 2.73
CA CYS A 168 -5.60 1.71 2.66
C CYS A 168 -5.01 1.71 1.25
N GLN A 169 -3.69 1.88 1.20
CA GLN A 169 -2.88 1.73 0.00
C GLN A 169 -1.93 0.55 0.19
N ILE A 170 -1.63 -0.18 -0.89
CA ILE A 170 -0.82 -1.41 -0.83
C ILE A 170 0.16 -1.39 -1.99
N TYR A 171 1.43 -1.55 -1.68
CA TYR A 171 2.50 -1.59 -2.66
C TYR A 171 3.66 -2.47 -2.20
N SER A 172 4.39 -3.05 -3.14
CA SER A 172 5.67 -3.71 -2.87
C SER A 172 6.82 -2.83 -3.34
N TYR A 173 8.00 -3.07 -2.79
CA TYR A 173 9.22 -2.46 -3.27
C TYR A 173 10.28 -3.51 -3.54
N CYS A 174 11.07 -3.28 -4.57
CA CYS A 174 12.28 -4.04 -4.86
C CYS A 174 13.27 -3.15 -5.63
N SER A 175 14.53 -3.54 -5.63
CA SER A 175 15.57 -2.84 -6.40
C SER A 175 16.13 -3.77 -7.47
N ILE A 176 15.99 -3.36 -8.73
CA ILE A 176 16.42 -4.11 -9.90
C ILE A 176 17.25 -3.18 -10.79
N ARG A 177 18.48 -3.57 -11.11
CA ARG A 177 19.38 -2.84 -12.03
C ARG A 177 19.51 -1.33 -11.73
N GLY A 178 19.62 -0.96 -10.46
CA GLY A 178 19.78 0.45 -10.04
C GLY A 178 18.47 1.21 -9.84
N TYR A 179 17.35 0.66 -10.23
CA TYR A 179 16.03 1.24 -9.98
C TYR A 179 15.39 0.64 -8.72
N THR A 180 14.89 1.50 -7.87
CA THR A 180 13.99 1.10 -6.77
C THR A 180 12.57 1.28 -7.27
N VAL A 181 11.85 0.18 -7.43
CA VAL A 181 10.50 0.13 -7.98
C VAL A 181 9.49 -0.03 -6.85
N LEU A 182 8.54 0.89 -6.75
CA LEU A 182 7.36 0.76 -5.91
C LEU A 182 6.17 0.35 -6.79
N ARG A 183 5.77 -0.91 -6.68
CA ARG A 183 4.63 -1.43 -7.43
C ARG A 183 3.36 -1.35 -6.61
N ILE A 184 2.40 -0.57 -7.09
CA ILE A 184 1.14 -0.31 -6.41
C ILE A 184 0.10 -1.35 -6.83
N PHE A 185 -0.42 -2.13 -5.86
CA PHE A 185 -1.49 -3.11 -6.06
C PHE A 185 -2.87 -2.56 -5.77
N LYS A 186 -2.95 -1.56 -4.88
CA LYS A 186 -4.18 -0.87 -4.51
C LYS A 186 -3.86 0.55 -4.08
N ASP A 187 -4.56 1.52 -4.59
CA ASP A 187 -4.49 2.89 -4.09
C ASP A 187 -5.71 3.25 -3.23
N TYR A 188 -5.69 4.45 -2.63
CA TYR A 188 -6.78 4.90 -1.77
C TYR A 188 -8.10 5.11 -2.50
N SER A 189 -8.10 5.38 -3.81
CA SER A 189 -9.31 5.58 -4.62
C SER A 189 -10.09 4.29 -4.83
N GLU A 190 -9.43 3.15 -4.70
CA GLU A 190 -10.04 1.84 -4.87
C GLU A 190 -10.71 1.40 -3.57
N GLN A 191 -12.04 1.30 -3.57
CA GLN A 191 -12.80 0.90 -2.37
C GLN A 191 -12.57 -0.55 -1.95
N LYS A 192 -12.28 -1.45 -2.90
CA LYS A 192 -12.17 -2.88 -2.62
C LYS A 192 -10.75 -3.39 -2.82
N ALA A 193 -10.26 -4.17 -1.88
CA ALA A 193 -9.03 -4.93 -2.07
C ALA A 193 -9.22 -5.97 -3.17
N GLY A 194 -8.55 -5.74 -4.29
CA GLY A 194 -8.65 -6.57 -5.48
C GLY A 194 -7.74 -7.80 -5.43
N LYS A 195 -7.86 -8.64 -6.47
CA LYS A 195 -6.96 -9.78 -6.70
C LYS A 195 -5.57 -9.34 -7.17
N GLU A 196 -5.36 -8.06 -7.42
CA GLU A 196 -4.09 -7.48 -7.84
C GLU A 196 -2.97 -7.74 -6.82
N ILE A 197 -3.31 -7.88 -5.53
CA ILE A 197 -2.36 -8.24 -4.45
C ILE A 197 -1.68 -9.59 -4.73
N PHE A 198 -2.36 -10.54 -5.38
CA PHE A 198 -1.77 -11.82 -5.75
C PHE A 198 -0.75 -11.73 -6.88
N LYS A 199 -0.61 -10.57 -7.54
CA LYS A 199 0.47 -10.29 -8.49
C LYS A 199 1.81 -9.97 -7.79
N TYR A 200 1.87 -10.05 -6.46
CA TYR A 200 3.11 -9.90 -5.72
C TYR A 200 4.14 -10.96 -6.16
N VAL A 201 5.34 -10.50 -6.47
CA VAL A 201 6.50 -11.31 -6.86
C VAL A 201 7.72 -10.76 -6.16
N ALA A 202 8.54 -11.64 -5.61
CA ALA A 202 9.82 -11.28 -5.01
C ALA A 202 10.93 -11.37 -6.07
N ALA A 203 11.61 -10.25 -6.31
CA ALA A 203 12.68 -10.13 -7.30
C ALA A 203 13.69 -9.05 -6.89
N GLY A 204 14.94 -9.18 -7.34
CA GLY A 204 15.97 -8.17 -7.10
C GLY A 204 16.44 -8.07 -5.65
N ASN A 205 16.98 -6.92 -5.30
CA ASN A 205 17.50 -6.57 -3.98
C ASN A 205 16.53 -5.63 -3.26
N ASN A 206 16.83 -5.27 -2.02
CA ASN A 206 16.11 -4.24 -1.27
C ASN A 206 16.96 -2.98 -1.12
N ARG A 207 16.32 -1.82 -1.20
CA ARG A 207 16.83 -0.50 -0.81
C ARG A 207 15.80 0.14 0.10
N ASP A 208 15.82 -0.27 1.34
CA ASP A 208 14.77 0.09 2.31
C ASP A 208 14.70 1.59 2.54
N GLY A 209 15.85 2.29 2.61
CA GLY A 209 15.90 3.73 2.83
C GLY A 209 15.24 4.54 1.71
N LEU A 210 15.52 4.20 0.44
CA LEU A 210 14.89 4.88 -0.70
C LEU A 210 13.41 4.49 -0.83
N ALA A 211 13.08 3.22 -0.59
CA ALA A 211 11.71 2.74 -0.60
C ALA A 211 10.85 3.42 0.48
N LEU A 212 11.40 3.64 1.69
CA LEU A 212 10.73 4.39 2.76
C LEU A 212 10.50 5.86 2.40
N LYS A 213 11.45 6.52 1.71
CA LYS A 213 11.23 7.87 1.16
C LYS A 213 10.10 7.87 0.14
N GLY A 214 10.06 6.88 -0.75
CA GLY A 214 8.97 6.68 -1.72
C GLY A 214 7.63 6.44 -1.03
N ALA A 215 7.60 5.62 0.01
CA ALA A 215 6.42 5.38 0.83
C ALA A 215 5.91 6.68 1.47
N GLY A 216 6.81 7.48 2.05
CA GLY A 216 6.48 8.80 2.61
C GLY A 216 5.82 9.71 1.58
N HIS A 217 6.31 9.72 0.34
CA HIS A 217 5.70 10.47 -0.76
C HIS A 217 4.30 9.94 -1.11
N LEU A 218 4.12 8.63 -1.21
CA LEU A 218 2.79 8.03 -1.48
C LEU A 218 1.79 8.37 -0.36
N MET A 219 2.23 8.39 0.88
CA MET A 219 1.41 8.76 2.03
C MET A 219 0.96 10.23 2.01
N GLU A 220 1.64 11.13 1.27
CA GLU A 220 1.20 12.52 1.09
C GLU A 220 -0.21 12.60 0.45
N TYR A 221 -0.59 11.60 -0.35
CA TYR A 221 -1.91 11.50 -1.02
C TYR A 221 -2.99 10.83 -0.15
N SER A 222 -2.71 10.56 1.12
CA SER A 222 -3.68 9.98 2.04
C SER A 222 -4.90 10.88 2.22
N PRO A 223 -6.12 10.31 2.23
CA PRO A 223 -7.34 11.04 2.52
C PRO A 223 -7.51 11.38 4.01
N LYS A 224 -6.59 10.95 4.87
CA LYS A 224 -6.63 11.16 6.33
C LYS A 224 -5.36 11.84 6.83
N GLU A 225 -5.51 12.61 7.91
CA GLU A 225 -4.38 13.30 8.55
C GLU A 225 -3.45 12.31 9.27
N LYS A 226 -4.04 11.39 10.03
CA LYS A 226 -3.27 10.32 10.68
C LYS A 226 -2.96 9.22 9.68
N ARG A 227 -1.70 8.84 9.62
CA ARG A 227 -1.18 7.88 8.62
C ARG A 227 -0.36 6.84 9.32
N ILE A 228 -0.61 5.57 9.01
CA ILE A 228 0.09 4.44 9.59
C ILE A 228 0.76 3.68 8.45
N LEU A 229 2.09 3.49 8.54
CA LEU A 229 2.83 2.65 7.63
C LEU A 229 3.10 1.29 8.29
N VAL A 230 2.64 0.22 7.65
CA VAL A 230 2.91 -1.16 8.03
C VAL A 230 3.91 -1.73 7.03
N VAL A 231 5.12 -2.05 7.50
CA VAL A 231 6.17 -2.61 6.65
C VAL A 231 6.29 -4.11 6.91
N LEU A 232 6.16 -4.91 5.86
CA LEU A 232 6.33 -6.36 5.88
C LEU A 232 7.69 -6.71 5.26
N THR A 233 8.69 -6.88 6.10
CA THR A 233 10.10 -7.14 5.71
C THR A 233 10.76 -8.15 6.65
N ASP A 234 11.91 -8.72 6.26
CA ASP A 234 12.78 -9.48 7.15
C ASP A 234 13.75 -8.61 7.93
N ALA A 235 13.64 -7.30 7.78
CA ALA A 235 14.48 -6.31 8.42
C ALA A 235 15.99 -6.49 8.14
N SER A 236 16.33 -6.91 6.93
CA SER A 236 17.72 -7.07 6.46
C SER A 236 18.04 -6.03 5.36
N PRO A 237 18.19 -4.74 5.71
CA PRO A 237 18.38 -3.68 4.74
C PRO A 237 19.73 -3.80 4.03
N GLN A 238 19.77 -3.52 2.72
CA GLN A 238 20.96 -3.54 1.87
C GLN A 238 21.18 -2.18 1.17
N ASP A 239 20.98 -1.09 1.86
CA ASP A 239 21.11 0.27 1.32
C ASP A 239 22.53 0.66 0.90
N ASP A 240 23.54 -0.04 1.41
CA ASP A 240 24.95 0.26 1.14
C ASP A 240 25.50 -0.31 -0.18
N GLN A 241 24.70 -1.09 -0.89
CA GLN A 241 25.10 -1.51 -2.22
C GLN A 241 25.03 -0.33 -3.16
N SER A 242 26.22 0.14 -3.60
CA SER A 242 26.36 1.04 -4.75
C SER A 242 25.50 0.52 -5.90
N ALA A 243 24.87 1.42 -6.64
CA ALA A 243 24.20 1.06 -7.89
C ALA A 243 25.22 0.26 -8.69
N THR A 244 25.01 -1.06 -8.79
CA THR A 244 26.02 -1.98 -9.32
C THR A 244 26.45 -1.48 -10.68
N GLU A 245 27.73 -1.24 -10.83
CA GLU A 245 28.41 -1.05 -12.08
C GLU A 245 27.96 -2.13 -13.04
N GLY A 246 27.17 -1.79 -14.02
CA GLY A 246 26.86 -2.73 -15.06
C GLY A 246 25.40 -2.77 -15.45
N ALA A 247 25.01 -1.80 -16.07
CA ALA A 247 24.08 -1.69 -17.19
C ALA A 247 23.50 -0.28 -17.19
N PHE A 248 24.21 0.63 -17.81
CA PHE A 248 23.66 1.87 -18.29
C PHE A 248 22.56 1.55 -19.30
N TYR A 249 21.34 1.36 -18.83
CA TYR A 249 20.19 1.47 -19.68
C TYR A 249 19.71 2.90 -19.63
N LYS A 250 20.01 3.64 -20.67
CA LYS A 250 19.68 5.06 -20.86
C LYS A 250 18.20 5.32 -21.13
N ASN A 251 17.34 4.31 -21.12
CA ASN A 251 15.94 4.46 -21.49
C ASN A 251 15.04 4.04 -20.33
N ASN A 252 14.23 4.97 -19.84
CA ASN A 252 13.19 4.78 -18.81
C ASN A 252 12.15 3.70 -19.19
N GLU A 253 12.10 3.30 -20.46
CA GLU A 253 11.18 2.30 -21.02
C GLU A 253 11.35 0.90 -20.47
N TYR A 254 12.54 0.56 -19.94
CA TYR A 254 12.86 -0.78 -19.44
C TYR A 254 12.36 -1.09 -18.04
N THR A 255 12.19 -0.07 -17.22
CA THR A 255 11.83 -0.24 -15.82
C THR A 255 10.37 -0.61 -15.63
N ASP A 256 9.50 -0.11 -16.50
CA ASP A 256 8.07 -0.46 -16.49
C ASP A 256 7.86 -1.94 -16.86
N GLU A 257 8.70 -2.51 -17.71
CA GLU A 257 8.63 -3.92 -18.10
C GLU A 257 9.15 -4.88 -17.02
N LEU A 258 10.15 -4.48 -16.24
CA LEU A 258 10.67 -5.26 -15.12
C LEU A 258 9.82 -5.12 -13.85
N ALA A 259 8.95 -4.13 -13.81
CA ALA A 259 8.01 -3.90 -12.72
C ALA A 259 6.68 -4.68 -12.90
N ILE A 260 6.50 -5.39 -14.00
CA ILE A 260 5.35 -6.26 -14.27
C ILE A 260 5.58 -7.61 -13.64
#